data_a85f0ce6d97469de8cfd31a1f7283829
#
_entry.id   a85f0ce6d97469de8cfd31a1f7283829
#
_cell.length_a   1.000
_cell.length_b   1.000
_cell.length_c   1.000
_cell.angle_alpha   90.00
_cell.angle_beta   90.00
_cell.angle_gamma   90.00
#
_symmetry.space_group_name_H-M   'P 1'
#
loop_
_entity.id
_entity.type
_entity.pdbx_description
1 polymer ?
#
loop_
_entity_poly.entity_id
_entity_poly.type
_entity_poly.pdbx_seq_one_letter_code
_entity_poly.pdbx_strand_id
1 'polypeptide(L)'
;MILPVTLTIAAAAAVVNLWLAFRIVPMRVKGNVLIGDNGDARLQGRMRAHANFTEYAPFILILIGLIELAGGSTLWLWIAGAVFVIARVAHAFGMDRTTSSVPRAGGALATWALMALLAGWALTIAYQANAVPAAKTFQVVPSGSQA
;
A
#
# COMPACT_ATOMS: atom_id res chain seq x y z
N MET A 1 -14.18 -12.27 -9.69
CA MET A 1 -13.86 -10.84 -9.96
C MET A 1 -12.35 -10.70 -9.99
N ILE A 2 -11.77 -10.04 -11.00
CA ILE A 2 -10.33 -9.78 -11.11
C ILE A 2 -10.09 -8.34 -10.65
N LEU A 3 -9.04 -8.12 -9.87
CA LEU A 3 -8.60 -6.81 -9.36
C LEU A 3 -7.27 -6.42 -10.02
N PRO A 4 -7.30 -5.89 -11.24
CA PRO A 4 -6.08 -5.67 -12.03
C PRO A 4 -5.13 -4.67 -11.40
N VAL A 5 -5.64 -3.60 -10.77
CA VAL A 5 -4.80 -2.60 -10.10
C VAL A 5 -4.12 -3.23 -8.89
N THR A 6 -4.91 -3.85 -8.01
CA THR A 6 -4.39 -4.49 -6.80
C THR A 6 -3.34 -5.55 -7.12
N LEU A 7 -3.62 -6.44 -8.09
CA LEU A 7 -2.69 -7.49 -8.50
C LEU A 7 -1.37 -6.90 -9.01
N THR A 8 -1.42 -5.88 -9.86
CA THR A 8 -0.22 -5.27 -10.42
C THR A 8 0.60 -4.53 -9.36
N ILE A 9 -0.07 -3.76 -8.50
CA ILE A 9 0.63 -3.00 -7.44
C ILE A 9 1.18 -3.95 -6.36
N ALA A 10 0.47 -5.03 -6.03
CA ALA A 10 0.97 -6.06 -5.12
C ALA A 10 2.20 -6.78 -5.69
N ALA A 11 2.21 -7.11 -6.98
CA ALA A 11 3.38 -7.68 -7.65
C ALA A 11 4.57 -6.71 -7.63
N ALA A 12 4.35 -5.43 -7.96
CA ALA A 12 5.39 -4.40 -7.88
C ALA A 12 5.91 -4.23 -6.45
N ALA A 13 5.03 -4.22 -5.45
CA ALA A 13 5.40 -4.15 -4.04
C ALA A 13 6.24 -5.36 -3.61
N ALA A 14 5.90 -6.57 -4.06
CA ALA A 14 6.69 -7.77 -3.79
C ALA A 14 8.10 -7.67 -4.39
N VAL A 15 8.24 -7.16 -5.62
CA VAL A 15 9.53 -6.92 -6.25
C VAL A 15 10.36 -5.90 -5.46
N VAL A 16 9.73 -4.79 -5.02
CA VAL A 16 10.41 -3.78 -4.19
C VAL A 16 10.84 -4.39 -2.85
N ASN A 17 10.01 -5.20 -2.22
CA ASN A 17 10.34 -5.87 -0.96
C ASN A 17 11.56 -6.78 -1.10
N LEU A 18 11.60 -7.61 -2.13
CA LEU A 18 12.75 -8.47 -2.45
C LEU A 18 14.00 -7.64 -2.72
N TRP A 19 13.90 -6.59 -3.52
CA TRP A 19 15.01 -5.68 -3.78
C TRP A 19 15.56 -5.06 -2.50
N LEU A 20 14.70 -4.61 -1.58
CA LEU A 20 15.11 -4.07 -0.28
C LEU A 20 15.83 -5.12 0.57
N ALA A 21 15.34 -6.35 0.61
CA ALA A 21 15.99 -7.45 1.30
C ALA A 21 17.39 -7.76 0.70
N PHE A 22 17.47 -7.87 -0.62
CA PHE A 22 18.73 -8.15 -1.31
C PHE A 22 19.78 -7.05 -1.16
N ARG A 23 19.40 -5.82 -0.85
CA ARG A 23 20.36 -4.74 -0.53
C ARG A 23 21.04 -4.92 0.82
N ILE A 24 20.44 -5.66 1.73
CA ILE A 24 20.93 -5.91 3.10
C ILE A 24 21.91 -7.09 3.11
N VAL A 25 21.59 -8.18 2.42
CA VAL A 25 22.32 -9.44 2.47
C VAL A 25 23.83 -9.29 2.19
N PRO A 26 24.30 -8.60 1.12
CA PRO A 26 25.73 -8.48 0.84
C PRO A 26 26.50 -7.73 1.92
N MET A 27 25.84 -6.76 2.59
CA MET A 27 26.48 -6.02 3.67
C MET A 27 26.66 -6.89 4.91
N ARG A 28 25.65 -7.69 5.24
CA ARG A 28 25.72 -8.65 6.34
C ARG A 28 26.80 -9.70 6.13
N VAL A 29 26.87 -10.28 4.92
CA VAL A 29 27.87 -11.29 4.56
C VAL A 29 29.27 -10.70 4.64
N LYS A 30 29.53 -9.54 4.03
CA LYS A 30 30.84 -8.89 4.06
C LYS A 30 31.29 -8.47 5.46
N GLY A 31 30.34 -8.01 6.28
CA GLY A 31 30.62 -7.56 7.65
C GLY A 31 30.57 -8.69 8.69
N ASN A 32 30.29 -9.94 8.30
CA ASN A 32 30.04 -11.07 9.20
C ASN A 32 29.02 -10.73 10.32
N VAL A 33 27.93 -9.99 9.93
CA VAL A 33 26.91 -9.50 10.86
C VAL A 33 25.69 -10.42 10.80
N LEU A 34 25.52 -11.28 11.80
CA LEU A 34 24.36 -12.17 11.88
C LEU A 34 23.12 -11.43 12.38
N ILE A 35 23.25 -10.61 13.41
CA ILE A 35 22.14 -9.89 14.07
C ILE A 35 22.55 -8.43 14.28
N GLY A 36 21.57 -7.51 14.15
CA GLY A 36 21.84 -6.07 14.29
C GLY A 36 22.55 -5.46 13.09
N ASP A 37 23.20 -4.33 13.28
CA ASP A 37 23.92 -3.54 12.26
C ASP A 37 25.42 -3.43 12.53
N ASN A 38 25.89 -3.90 13.69
CA ASN A 38 27.29 -3.82 14.14
C ASN A 38 27.87 -2.39 14.07
N GLY A 39 27.02 -1.36 14.27
CA GLY A 39 27.43 0.05 14.17
C GLY A 39 27.56 0.59 12.75
N ASP A 40 27.25 -0.18 11.71
CA ASP A 40 27.25 0.30 10.32
C ASP A 40 25.96 1.09 10.05
N ALA A 41 26.07 2.41 10.04
CA ALA A 41 24.96 3.33 9.80
C ALA A 41 24.25 3.11 8.43
N ARG A 42 24.99 2.65 7.41
CA ARG A 42 24.42 2.34 6.09
C ARG A 42 23.62 1.05 6.12
N LEU A 43 24.11 0.02 6.81
CA LEU A 43 23.35 -1.22 7.03
C LEU A 43 22.09 -0.93 7.82
N GLN A 44 22.18 -0.14 8.90
CA GLN A 44 21.05 0.29 9.69
C GLN A 44 20.03 1.04 8.82
N GLY A 45 20.46 1.98 7.98
CA GLY A 45 19.58 2.70 7.05
C GLY A 45 18.82 1.77 6.12
N ARG A 46 19.49 0.76 5.53
CA ARG A 46 18.82 -0.22 4.65
C ARG A 46 17.84 -1.10 5.39
N MET A 47 18.19 -1.56 6.59
CA MET A 47 17.28 -2.32 7.44
C MET A 47 16.03 -1.51 7.80
N ARG A 48 16.21 -0.23 8.18
CA ARG A 48 15.10 0.68 8.47
C ARG A 48 14.23 0.96 7.24
N ALA A 49 14.81 1.09 6.04
CA ALA A 49 14.06 1.25 4.81
C ALA A 49 13.18 0.02 4.51
N HIS A 50 13.71 -1.19 4.71
CA HIS A 50 12.97 -2.43 4.55
C HIS A 50 11.85 -2.58 5.60
N ALA A 51 12.16 -2.36 6.89
CA ALA A 51 11.17 -2.40 7.96
C ALA A 51 10.03 -1.39 7.70
N ASN A 52 10.37 -0.16 7.37
CA ASN A 52 9.38 0.88 7.05
C ASN A 52 8.51 0.53 5.84
N PHE A 53 9.05 -0.17 4.83
CA PHE A 53 8.25 -0.68 3.72
C PHE A 53 7.23 -1.72 4.19
N THR A 54 7.66 -2.70 4.97
CA THR A 54 6.79 -3.78 5.47
C THR A 54 5.74 -3.30 6.47
N GLU A 55 5.99 -2.22 7.17
CA GLU A 55 5.04 -1.57 8.08
C GLU A 55 3.86 -0.92 7.33
N TYR A 56 4.08 -0.28 6.17
CA TYR A 56 3.06 0.50 5.46
C TYR A 56 2.46 -0.20 4.25
N ALA A 57 3.22 -1.03 3.55
CA ALA A 57 2.77 -1.67 2.32
C ALA A 57 1.48 -2.50 2.48
N PRO A 58 1.31 -3.32 3.54
CA PRO A 58 0.10 -4.10 3.71
C PRO A 58 -1.17 -3.24 3.81
N PHE A 59 -1.12 -2.14 4.56
CA PHE A 59 -2.27 -1.25 4.73
C PHE A 59 -2.66 -0.59 3.40
N ILE A 60 -1.69 -0.11 2.64
CA ILE A 60 -1.95 0.52 1.33
C ILE A 60 -2.52 -0.50 0.34
N LEU A 61 -1.96 -1.72 0.27
CA LEU A 61 -2.45 -2.76 -0.62
C LEU A 61 -3.86 -3.22 -0.26
N ILE A 62 -4.17 -3.38 1.03
CA ILE A 62 -5.50 -3.71 1.51
C ILE A 62 -6.49 -2.61 1.14
N LEU A 63 -6.15 -1.33 1.37
CA LEU A 63 -7.03 -0.21 1.02
C LEU A 63 -7.27 -0.13 -0.48
N ILE A 64 -6.23 -0.26 -1.32
CA ILE A 64 -6.38 -0.29 -2.78
C ILE A 64 -7.32 -1.44 -3.17
N GLY A 65 -7.12 -2.64 -2.62
CA GLY A 65 -7.93 -3.81 -2.93
C GLY A 65 -9.41 -3.65 -2.54
N LEU A 66 -9.67 -3.13 -1.35
CA LEU A 66 -11.04 -2.92 -0.88
C LEU A 66 -11.76 -1.83 -1.66
N ILE A 67 -11.05 -0.73 -2.02
CA ILE A 67 -11.62 0.34 -2.84
C ILE A 67 -11.88 -0.16 -4.27
N GLU A 68 -10.97 -0.95 -4.85
CA GLU A 68 -11.16 -1.56 -6.17
C GLU A 68 -12.36 -2.52 -6.17
N LEU A 69 -12.50 -3.36 -5.13
CA LEU A 69 -13.66 -4.24 -4.94
C LEU A 69 -14.97 -3.48 -4.84
N ALA A 70 -14.96 -2.33 -4.20
CA ALA A 70 -16.12 -1.46 -4.05
C ALA A 70 -16.45 -0.65 -5.32
N GLY A 71 -15.74 -0.85 -6.43
CA GLY A 71 -15.95 -0.14 -7.68
C GLY A 71 -15.38 1.28 -7.69
N GLY A 72 -14.39 1.56 -6.85
CA GLY A 72 -13.67 2.83 -6.85
C GLY A 72 -12.97 3.12 -8.19
N SER A 73 -12.70 4.39 -8.47
CA SER A 73 -12.11 4.82 -9.75
C SER A 73 -10.76 4.15 -10.01
N THR A 74 -10.71 3.33 -11.06
CA THR A 74 -9.52 2.58 -11.47
C THR A 74 -8.34 3.51 -11.78
N LEU A 75 -8.58 4.66 -12.41
CA LEU A 75 -7.52 5.64 -12.73
C LEU A 75 -6.84 6.16 -11.46
N TRP A 76 -7.62 6.57 -10.45
CA TRP A 76 -7.06 7.08 -9.21
C TRP A 76 -6.31 6.02 -8.42
N LEU A 77 -6.77 4.77 -8.47
CA LEU A 77 -6.07 3.64 -7.84
C LEU A 77 -4.74 3.33 -8.55
N TRP A 78 -4.66 3.42 -9.89
CA TRP A 78 -3.40 3.31 -10.62
C TRP A 78 -2.41 4.41 -10.24
N ILE A 79 -2.89 5.66 -10.15
CA ILE A 79 -2.05 6.79 -9.72
C ILE A 79 -1.56 6.56 -8.29
N ALA A 80 -2.45 6.18 -7.38
CA ALA A 80 -2.11 5.90 -5.98
C ALA A 80 -1.04 4.80 -5.86
N GLY A 81 -1.21 3.70 -6.58
CA GLY A 81 -0.25 2.61 -6.60
C GLY A 81 1.12 3.00 -7.18
N ALA A 82 1.13 3.74 -8.29
CA ALA A 82 2.36 4.25 -8.89
C ALA A 82 3.10 5.20 -7.94
N VAL A 83 2.39 6.15 -7.33
CA VAL A 83 2.95 7.08 -6.33
C VAL A 83 3.53 6.30 -5.15
N PHE A 84 2.83 5.28 -4.65
CA PHE A 84 3.33 4.43 -3.58
C PHE A 84 4.66 3.77 -3.94
N VAL A 85 4.74 3.08 -5.07
CA VAL A 85 5.95 2.36 -5.49
C VAL A 85 7.12 3.34 -5.67
N ILE A 86 6.91 4.47 -6.35
CA ILE A 86 7.94 5.50 -6.57
C ILE A 86 8.41 6.08 -5.23
N ALA A 87 7.49 6.42 -4.33
CA ALA A 87 7.81 6.95 -3.00
C ALA A 87 8.66 5.98 -2.18
N ARG A 88 8.37 4.68 -2.26
CA ARG A 88 9.15 3.65 -1.55
C ARG A 88 10.55 3.47 -2.09
N VAL A 89 10.71 3.48 -3.41
CA VAL A 89 12.03 3.43 -4.06
C VAL A 89 12.84 4.68 -3.71
N ALA A 90 12.26 5.87 -3.84
CA ALA A 90 12.92 7.13 -3.48
C ALA A 90 13.34 7.16 -2.00
N HIS A 91 12.43 6.74 -1.09
CA HIS A 91 12.74 6.63 0.34
C HIS A 91 13.93 5.72 0.61
N ALA A 92 13.98 4.56 -0.05
CA ALA A 92 15.05 3.59 0.12
C ALA A 92 16.42 4.13 -0.31
N PHE A 93 16.50 4.90 -1.41
CA PHE A 93 17.73 5.60 -1.81
C PHE A 93 18.08 6.73 -0.84
N GLY A 94 17.07 7.43 -0.31
CA GLY A 94 17.27 8.45 0.71
C GLY A 94 17.85 7.90 2.01
N MET A 95 17.52 6.66 2.37
CA MET A 95 18.01 5.96 3.56
C MET A 95 19.45 5.44 3.44
N ASP A 96 20.03 5.39 2.24
CA ASP A 96 21.47 5.08 2.06
C ASP A 96 22.39 6.22 2.53
N ARG A 97 21.83 7.41 2.73
CA ARG A 97 22.56 8.56 3.25
C ARG A 97 22.50 8.58 4.77
N THR A 98 23.63 8.89 5.41
CA THR A 98 23.71 9.03 6.87
C THR A 98 23.10 10.33 7.38
N THR A 99 22.87 11.30 6.48
CA THR A 99 22.25 12.59 6.78
C THR A 99 20.80 12.64 6.30
N SER A 100 20.03 13.59 6.81
CA SER A 100 18.66 13.84 6.31
C SER A 100 18.70 14.17 4.83
N SER A 101 17.75 13.63 4.06
CA SER A 101 17.69 13.83 2.61
C SER A 101 16.26 14.01 2.15
N VAL A 102 16.07 14.84 1.11
CA VAL A 102 14.74 15.09 0.51
C VAL A 102 14.05 13.78 0.07
N PRO A 103 14.72 12.81 -0.60
CA PRO A 103 14.06 11.56 -0.97
C PRO A 103 13.60 10.73 0.23
N ARG A 104 14.34 10.77 1.35
CA ARG A 104 13.96 10.08 2.59
C ARG A 104 12.68 10.67 3.17
N ALA A 105 12.66 11.99 3.40
CA ALA A 105 11.52 12.67 3.99
C ALA A 105 10.33 12.68 3.03
N GLY A 106 10.53 13.02 1.75
CA GLY A 106 9.48 13.07 0.75
C GLY A 106 8.82 11.71 0.51
N GLY A 107 9.59 10.63 0.44
CA GLY A 107 9.05 9.28 0.30
C GLY A 107 8.22 8.83 1.51
N ALA A 108 8.61 9.21 2.72
CA ALA A 108 7.83 8.95 3.93
C ALA A 108 6.53 9.75 3.95
N LEU A 109 6.61 11.07 3.74
CA LEU A 109 5.45 11.96 3.73
C LEU A 109 4.45 11.58 2.63
N ALA A 110 4.93 11.27 1.41
CA ALA A 110 4.06 10.81 0.33
C ALA A 110 3.32 9.53 0.70
N THR A 111 3.97 8.58 1.38
CA THR A 111 3.32 7.34 1.84
C THR A 111 2.25 7.62 2.89
N TRP A 112 2.53 8.48 3.86
CA TRP A 112 1.56 8.83 4.92
C TRP A 112 0.37 9.59 4.35
N ALA A 113 0.60 10.56 3.48
CA ALA A 113 -0.47 11.30 2.80
C ALA A 113 -1.33 10.36 1.96
N LEU A 114 -0.71 9.47 1.18
CA LEU A 114 -1.42 8.49 0.37
C LEU A 114 -2.27 7.54 1.23
N MET A 115 -1.73 7.04 2.33
CA MET A 115 -2.46 6.16 3.25
C MET A 115 -3.66 6.88 3.87
N ALA A 116 -3.50 8.14 4.29
CA ALA A 116 -4.59 8.96 4.82
C ALA A 116 -5.70 9.22 3.77
N LEU A 117 -5.31 9.52 2.52
CA LEU A 117 -6.25 9.72 1.42
C LEU A 117 -7.02 8.44 1.08
N LEU A 118 -6.35 7.30 0.98
CA LEU A 118 -7.00 6.02 0.73
C LEU A 118 -7.93 5.62 1.89
N ALA A 119 -7.52 5.83 3.13
CA ALA A 119 -8.35 5.57 4.30
C ALA A 119 -9.60 6.46 4.31
N GLY A 120 -9.44 7.77 4.04
CA GLY A 120 -10.56 8.69 3.89
C GLY A 120 -11.53 8.27 2.77
N TRP A 121 -10.98 7.85 1.62
CA TRP A 121 -11.80 7.36 0.52
C TRP A 121 -12.57 6.09 0.90
N ALA A 122 -11.92 5.11 1.53
CA ALA A 122 -12.58 3.90 2.01
C ALA A 122 -13.71 4.21 3.02
N LEU A 123 -13.49 5.17 3.93
CA LEU A 123 -14.52 5.62 4.87
C LEU A 123 -15.71 6.28 4.16
N THR A 124 -15.50 7.08 3.10
CA THR A 124 -16.61 7.67 2.33
C THR A 124 -17.44 6.60 1.64
N ILE A 125 -16.80 5.57 1.07
CA ILE A 125 -17.50 4.42 0.46
C ILE A 125 -18.33 3.69 1.52
N ALA A 126 -17.75 3.39 2.68
CA ALA A 126 -18.43 2.71 3.77
C ALA A 126 -19.63 3.52 4.30
N TYR A 127 -19.46 4.84 4.44
CA TYR A 127 -20.57 5.72 4.86
C TYR A 127 -21.71 5.75 3.85
N GLN A 128 -21.39 5.89 2.56
CA GLN A 128 -22.39 5.90 1.49
C GLN A 128 -23.16 4.58 1.40
N ALA A 129 -22.47 3.44 1.56
CA ALA A 129 -23.10 2.12 1.55
C ALA A 129 -24.12 1.95 2.70
N ASN A 130 -23.85 2.54 3.86
CA ASN A 130 -24.75 2.50 5.01
C ASN A 130 -25.89 3.54 4.94
N ALA A 131 -25.68 4.62 4.19
CA ALA A 131 -26.67 5.70 4.07
C ALA A 131 -27.81 5.36 3.07
N VAL A 132 -27.63 4.37 2.20
CA VAL A 132 -28.70 3.90 1.30
C VAL A 132 -29.57 2.91 2.06
N PRO A 133 -30.86 3.27 2.42
CA PRO A 133 -31.77 2.31 3.02
C PRO A 133 -31.96 1.17 2.05
N ALA A 134 -31.85 -0.08 2.52
CA ALA A 134 -32.20 -1.24 1.73
C ALA A 134 -33.69 -1.09 1.35
N ALA A 135 -33.95 -0.65 0.13
CA ALA A 135 -35.29 -0.63 -0.42
C ALA A 135 -35.78 -2.09 -0.44
N LYS A 136 -36.57 -2.49 0.56
CA LYS A 136 -37.30 -3.76 0.57
C LYS A 136 -38.27 -3.71 -0.59
N THR A 137 -37.87 -4.17 -1.75
CA THR A 137 -38.76 -4.42 -2.86
C THR A 137 -39.57 -5.65 -2.50
N PHE A 138 -40.65 -5.45 -1.75
CA PHE A 138 -41.74 -6.44 -1.66
C PHE A 138 -42.42 -6.45 -3.02
N GLN A 139 -42.03 -7.38 -3.88
CA GLN A 139 -42.87 -7.73 -5.02
C GLN A 139 -44.10 -8.43 -4.45
N VAL A 140 -45.21 -7.70 -4.37
CA VAL A 140 -46.53 -8.30 -4.20
C VAL A 140 -46.83 -9.04 -5.50
N VAL A 141 -46.70 -10.36 -5.48
CA VAL A 141 -47.18 -11.21 -6.56
C VAL A 141 -48.71 -11.13 -6.49
N PRO A 142 -49.39 -10.61 -7.54
CA PRO A 142 -50.85 -10.62 -7.55
C PRO A 142 -51.29 -12.08 -7.58
N SER A 143 -52.06 -12.50 -6.59
CA SER A 143 -52.75 -13.78 -6.61
C SER A 143 -53.72 -13.79 -7.79
N GLY A 144 -53.36 -14.57 -8.81
CA GLY A 144 -54.16 -14.76 -9.99
C GLY A 144 -55.55 -15.21 -9.60
N SER A 145 -56.58 -14.50 -10.06
CA SER A 145 -57.95 -14.90 -10.03
C SER A 145 -58.09 -16.21 -10.81
N GLN A 146 -58.42 -17.28 -10.13
CA GLN A 146 -59.02 -18.44 -10.78
C GLN A 146 -60.47 -18.13 -11.00
N ALA A 147 -60.88 -18.05 -12.25
CA ALA A 147 -62.25 -18.22 -12.70
C ALA A 147 -62.26 -19.25 -13.83
#